data_38ed6ba80c230f3d5c5d0cd773b7b31a
#
_entry.id   38ed6ba80c230f3d5c5d0cd773b7b31a
#
_cell.length_a   1.000
_cell.length_b   1.000
_cell.length_c   1.000
_cell.angle_alpha   90.00
_cell.angle_beta   90.00
_cell.angle_gamma   90.00
#
_symmetry.space_group_name_H-M   'P 1'
#
loop_
_entity.id
_entity.type
_entity.pdbx_description
1 polymer ?
#
loop_
_entity_poly.entity_id
_entity_poly.type
_entity_poly.pdbx_seq_one_letter_code
_entity_poly.pdbx_strand_id
1 'polypeptide(L)'
;QFGPVSSAVPTVRGQKAGVVHDPKARLLGRHAGSAGLFSTVKDLKIFLEHYLQDDFADGLSQNFSDLSDKERSLAWNLEGDWLDHTGYTGTFIMWNRKKQESAIFLSNRTYEKDERAQWIIDRNQVMDLIREAD
;
A
#
# COMPACT_ATOMS: atom_id res chain seq x y z
N GLN A 1 -7.25 -7.52 7.72
CA GLN A 1 -8.46 -7.35 8.53
C GLN A 1 -8.79 -5.86 8.66
N PHE A 2 -10.06 -5.48 8.49
CA PHE A 2 -10.50 -4.08 8.69
C PHE A 2 -10.65 -3.75 10.18
N GLY A 3 -10.27 -2.52 10.55
CA GLY A 3 -10.35 -2.06 11.92
C GLY A 3 -11.79 -1.84 12.44
N PRO A 4 -11.95 -1.76 13.77
CA PRO A 4 -10.91 -1.84 14.79
C PRO A 4 -10.40 -3.27 15.01
N VAL A 5 -9.08 -3.41 15.20
CA VAL A 5 -8.40 -4.70 15.42
C VAL A 5 -7.52 -4.59 16.65
N SER A 6 -7.88 -5.28 17.73
CA SER A 6 -7.21 -5.16 19.03
C SER A 6 -5.75 -5.64 19.03
N SER A 7 -5.38 -6.52 18.09
CA SER A 7 -4.01 -7.03 17.92
C SER A 7 -3.14 -6.16 17.00
N ALA A 8 -3.69 -5.12 16.40
CA ALA A 8 -2.94 -4.23 15.52
C ALA A 8 -2.22 -3.14 16.33
N VAL A 9 -1.25 -2.48 15.71
CA VAL A 9 -0.55 -1.35 16.30
C VAL A 9 -1.45 -0.10 16.38
N PRO A 10 -1.28 0.79 17.35
CA PRO A 10 -1.92 2.10 17.33
C PRO A 10 -1.30 2.95 16.22
N THR A 11 -2.13 3.65 15.46
CA THR A 11 -1.69 4.49 14.32
C THR A 11 -1.24 5.90 14.76
N VAL A 12 -1.61 6.29 15.96
CA VAL A 12 -1.22 7.57 16.58
C VAL A 12 -0.94 7.31 18.06
N ARG A 13 0.07 7.98 18.60
CA ARG A 13 0.42 7.90 20.04
C ARG A 13 -0.81 8.23 20.90
N GLY A 14 -1.07 7.41 21.90
CA GLY A 14 -2.20 7.56 22.85
C GLY A 14 -3.56 7.08 22.33
N GLN A 15 -3.65 6.66 21.08
CA GLN A 15 -4.87 6.00 20.58
C GLN A 15 -4.87 4.49 20.89
N LYS A 16 -6.06 3.90 20.90
CA LYS A 16 -6.21 2.45 20.99
C LYS A 16 -5.62 1.77 19.76
N ALA A 17 -5.05 0.60 19.97
CA ALA A 17 -4.62 -0.27 18.90
C ALA A 17 -5.76 -0.57 17.90
N GLY A 18 -5.45 -0.66 16.63
CA GLY A 18 -6.41 -0.99 15.57
C GLY A 18 -7.44 0.10 15.23
N VAL A 19 -7.27 1.30 15.76
CA VAL A 19 -8.08 2.45 15.31
C VAL A 19 -7.55 2.96 14.00
N VAL A 20 -8.41 3.02 12.98
CA VAL A 20 -8.06 3.50 11.64
C VAL A 20 -7.59 4.95 11.70
N HIS A 21 -6.46 5.26 11.07
CA HIS A 21 -5.92 6.62 11.02
C HIS A 21 -6.82 7.58 10.24
N ASP A 22 -7.32 7.14 9.08
CA ASP A 22 -8.16 7.98 8.21
C ASP A 22 -9.49 8.34 8.87
N PRO A 23 -9.81 9.64 9.05
CA PRO A 23 -11.01 10.06 9.72
C PRO A 23 -12.31 9.74 8.95
N LYS A 24 -12.26 9.72 7.61
CA LYS A 24 -13.43 9.39 6.79
C LYS A 24 -13.75 7.90 6.91
N ALA A 25 -12.73 7.04 6.84
CA ALA A 25 -12.90 5.62 7.03
C ALA A 25 -13.43 5.28 8.45
N ARG A 26 -13.00 6.03 9.46
CA ARG A 26 -13.57 5.90 10.82
C ARG A 26 -15.07 6.22 10.89
N LEU A 27 -15.50 7.29 10.18
CA LEU A 27 -16.91 7.69 10.14
C LEU A 27 -17.77 6.72 9.34
N LEU A 28 -17.22 6.16 8.24
CA LEU A 28 -17.91 5.16 7.42
C LEU A 28 -18.02 3.80 8.13
N GLY A 29 -17.25 3.59 9.19
CA GLY A 29 -17.24 2.36 9.94
C GLY A 29 -16.47 1.23 9.26
N ARG A 30 -16.93 -0.02 9.44
CA ARG A 30 -16.26 -1.20 8.90
C ARG A 30 -16.38 -1.29 7.38
N HIS A 31 -15.35 -1.83 6.74
CA HIS A 31 -15.33 -2.13 5.30
C HIS A 31 -15.33 -0.89 4.38
N ALA A 32 -14.73 0.21 4.83
CA ALA A 32 -14.47 1.34 3.95
C ALA A 32 -13.31 0.97 2.99
N GLY A 33 -13.57 0.97 1.69
CA GLY A 33 -12.58 0.58 0.68
C GLY A 33 -11.39 1.56 0.55
N SER A 34 -11.53 2.78 1.10
CA SER A 34 -10.51 3.83 0.99
C SER A 34 -9.37 3.70 1.98
N ALA A 35 -9.58 3.07 3.14
CA ALA A 35 -8.58 2.88 4.20
C ALA A 35 -9.10 1.92 5.29
N GLY A 36 -8.22 1.54 6.24
CA GLY A 36 -8.61 0.79 7.42
C GLY A 36 -8.28 -0.69 7.39
N LEU A 37 -7.52 -1.13 6.40
CA LEU A 37 -6.99 -2.49 6.38
C LEU A 37 -5.77 -2.57 7.29
N PHE A 38 -5.78 -3.55 8.20
CA PHE A 38 -4.65 -3.97 9.00
C PHE A 38 -4.23 -5.37 8.55
N SER A 39 -2.93 -5.57 8.36
CA SER A 39 -2.39 -6.83 7.89
C SER A 39 -0.99 -7.09 8.46
N THR A 40 -0.42 -8.24 8.11
CA THR A 40 0.96 -8.61 8.40
C THR A 40 1.72 -8.80 7.09
N VAL A 41 3.06 -8.73 7.13
CA VAL A 41 3.89 -9.05 5.96
C VAL A 41 3.59 -10.46 5.45
N LYS A 42 3.38 -11.42 6.34
CA LYS A 42 3.05 -12.80 5.99
C LYS A 42 1.74 -12.91 5.19
N ASP A 43 0.69 -12.26 5.66
CA ASP A 43 -0.62 -12.32 4.99
C ASP A 43 -0.59 -11.58 3.65
N LEU A 44 0.12 -10.44 3.59
CA LEU A 44 0.29 -9.70 2.34
C LEU A 44 1.14 -10.46 1.33
N LYS A 45 2.15 -11.22 1.78
CA LYS A 45 2.90 -12.11 0.90
C LYS A 45 2.00 -13.18 0.28
N ILE A 46 1.20 -13.86 1.08
CA ILE A 46 0.24 -14.86 0.59
C ILE A 46 -0.74 -14.21 -0.41
N PHE A 47 -1.24 -13.02 -0.10
CA PHE A 47 -2.11 -12.28 -1.01
C PHE A 47 -1.44 -12.02 -2.35
N LEU A 48 -0.20 -11.51 -2.36
CA LEU A 48 0.54 -11.22 -3.59
C LEU A 48 0.85 -12.48 -4.39
N GLU A 49 1.26 -13.56 -3.74
CA GLU A 49 1.53 -14.84 -4.41
C GLU A 49 0.30 -15.36 -5.18
N HIS A 50 -0.89 -15.26 -4.59
CA HIS A 50 -2.12 -15.61 -5.28
C HIS A 50 -2.49 -14.59 -6.36
N TYR A 51 -2.39 -13.31 -6.06
CA TYR A 51 -2.76 -12.23 -6.97
C TYR A 51 -1.89 -12.19 -8.23
N LEU A 52 -0.58 -12.48 -8.10
CA LEU A 52 0.35 -12.55 -9.22
C LEU A 52 0.05 -13.72 -10.18
N GLN A 53 -0.61 -14.76 -9.70
CA GLN A 53 -0.98 -15.95 -10.49
C GLN A 53 -2.39 -15.86 -11.08
N ASP A 54 -3.19 -14.91 -10.64
CA ASP A 54 -4.55 -14.72 -11.11
C ASP A 54 -4.58 -14.12 -12.53
N ASP A 55 -5.42 -14.65 -13.41
CA ASP A 55 -5.59 -14.17 -14.79
C ASP A 55 -6.01 -12.69 -14.83
N PHE A 56 -6.73 -12.22 -13.81
CA PHE A 56 -7.06 -10.80 -13.65
C PHE A 56 -5.83 -9.90 -13.60
N ALA A 57 -4.72 -10.40 -13.05
CA ALA A 57 -3.49 -9.64 -12.96
C ALA A 57 -2.83 -9.36 -14.32
N ASP A 58 -3.15 -10.13 -15.37
CA ASP A 58 -2.68 -9.89 -16.74
C ASP A 58 -3.17 -8.54 -17.28
N GLY A 59 -4.41 -8.18 -16.95
CA GLY A 59 -5.01 -6.91 -17.35
C GLY A 59 -4.45 -5.69 -16.62
N LEU A 60 -3.75 -5.88 -15.52
CA LEU A 60 -3.29 -4.77 -14.68
C LEU A 60 -2.02 -4.08 -15.21
N SER A 61 -1.36 -4.60 -16.23
CA SER A 61 -0.27 -3.91 -16.91
C SER A 61 -0.74 -2.78 -17.85
N GLN A 62 -2.06 -2.66 -18.04
CA GLN A 62 -2.65 -1.64 -18.90
C GLN A 62 -2.85 -0.34 -18.14
N ASN A 63 -2.49 0.78 -18.79
CA ASN A 63 -2.82 2.11 -18.30
C ASN A 63 -4.28 2.45 -18.60
N PHE A 64 -5.05 2.76 -17.57
CA PHE A 64 -6.44 3.22 -17.67
C PHE A 64 -6.61 4.70 -17.35
N SER A 65 -5.50 5.45 -17.18
CA SER A 65 -5.54 6.88 -16.90
C SER A 65 -5.48 7.70 -18.17
N ASP A 66 -6.34 8.70 -18.28
CA ASP A 66 -6.28 9.72 -19.34
C ASP A 66 -5.27 10.84 -19.00
N LEU A 67 -4.65 10.81 -17.82
CA LEU A 67 -3.67 11.79 -17.37
C LEU A 67 -2.30 11.43 -17.93
N SER A 68 -1.68 12.37 -18.65
CA SER A 68 -0.40 12.17 -19.34
C SER A 68 0.80 12.01 -18.41
N ASP A 69 0.69 12.45 -17.16
CA ASP A 69 1.80 12.50 -16.19
C ASP A 69 1.76 11.39 -15.15
N LYS A 70 0.71 10.57 -15.12
CA LYS A 70 0.52 9.51 -14.13
C LYS A 70 -0.23 8.33 -14.70
N GLU A 71 0.50 7.28 -14.98
CA GLU A 71 -0.11 6.02 -15.36
C GLU A 71 -0.79 5.35 -14.17
N ARG A 72 -1.97 4.81 -14.41
CA ARG A 72 -2.79 4.12 -13.41
C ARG A 72 -3.41 2.86 -14.01
N SER A 73 -3.21 1.79 -13.33
CA SER A 73 -4.01 0.58 -13.54
C SER A 73 -5.21 0.56 -12.57
N LEU A 74 -6.01 -0.48 -12.61
CA LEU A 74 -7.12 -0.67 -11.68
C LEU A 74 -6.60 -0.82 -10.25
N ALA A 75 -6.84 0.20 -9.42
CA ALA A 75 -6.39 0.32 -8.03
C ALA A 75 -4.86 0.41 -7.81
N TRP A 76 -4.04 0.49 -8.86
CA TRP A 76 -2.59 0.54 -8.75
C TRP A 76 -1.99 1.75 -9.47
N ASN A 77 -0.90 2.28 -8.95
CA ASN A 77 0.03 3.09 -9.71
C ASN A 77 0.76 2.17 -10.68
N LEU A 78 1.00 2.64 -11.89
CA LEU A 78 1.75 1.91 -12.90
C LEU A 78 3.02 2.69 -13.22
N GLU A 79 4.17 2.03 -13.15
CA GLU A 79 5.46 2.59 -13.53
C GLU A 79 6.30 1.52 -14.21
N GLY A 80 6.34 1.58 -15.54
CA GLY A 80 6.89 0.50 -16.37
C GLY A 80 6.13 -0.81 -16.13
N ASP A 81 6.83 -1.86 -15.73
CA ASP A 81 6.24 -3.15 -15.39
C ASP A 81 5.93 -3.32 -13.89
N TRP A 82 6.16 -2.28 -13.10
CA TRP A 82 5.86 -2.27 -11.68
C TRP A 82 4.48 -1.68 -11.41
N LEU A 83 3.74 -2.37 -10.56
CA LEU A 83 2.52 -1.87 -9.96
C LEU A 83 2.77 -1.63 -8.47
N ASP A 84 2.31 -0.51 -7.96
CA ASP A 84 2.44 -0.18 -6.54
C ASP A 84 1.20 0.49 -5.96
N HIS A 85 1.06 0.41 -4.67
CA HIS A 85 0.14 1.26 -3.92
C HIS A 85 0.73 1.66 -2.58
N THR A 86 0.49 2.90 -2.20
CA THR A 86 1.06 3.50 -1.00
C THR A 86 0.00 3.86 0.02
N GLY A 87 0.30 3.69 1.30
CA GLY A 87 -0.56 4.06 2.41
C GLY A 87 -0.12 5.35 3.11
N TYR A 88 -1.08 6.13 3.59
CA TYR A 88 -0.81 7.38 4.32
C TYR A 88 0.03 7.14 5.57
N THR A 89 -0.18 6.05 6.27
CA THR A 89 0.55 5.66 7.48
C THR A 89 1.97 5.17 7.24
N GLY A 90 2.44 5.24 5.99
CA GLY A 90 3.82 4.96 5.61
C GLY A 90 4.05 3.59 5.00
N THR A 91 3.02 2.82 4.79
CA THR A 91 3.11 1.51 4.14
C THR A 91 3.17 1.62 2.63
N PHE A 92 3.80 0.65 1.97
CA PHE A 92 3.62 0.42 0.54
C PHE A 92 3.71 -1.08 0.21
N ILE A 93 3.15 -1.42 -0.92
CA ILE A 93 3.25 -2.73 -1.54
C ILE A 93 3.51 -2.50 -3.03
N MET A 94 4.43 -3.26 -3.60
CA MET A 94 4.73 -3.18 -5.02
C MET A 94 5.09 -4.55 -5.57
N TRP A 95 4.86 -4.74 -6.85
CA TRP A 95 5.09 -6.01 -7.51
C TRP A 95 5.33 -5.85 -9.01
N ASN A 96 6.11 -6.78 -9.56
CA ASN A 96 6.42 -6.90 -10.97
C ASN A 96 6.14 -8.34 -11.40
N ARG A 97 5.11 -8.54 -12.21
CA ARG A 97 4.70 -9.86 -12.64
C ARG A 97 5.72 -10.50 -13.59
N LYS A 98 6.35 -9.72 -14.44
CA LYS A 98 7.34 -10.24 -15.41
C LYS A 98 8.58 -10.78 -14.70
N LYS A 99 9.07 -10.03 -13.72
CA LYS A 99 10.22 -10.45 -12.88
C LYS A 99 9.82 -11.46 -11.80
N GLN A 100 8.53 -11.64 -11.50
CA GLN A 100 8.01 -12.42 -10.35
C GLN A 100 8.56 -11.91 -9.01
N GLU A 101 8.67 -10.60 -8.90
CA GLU A 101 9.20 -9.91 -7.72
C GLU A 101 8.12 -9.07 -7.04
N SER A 102 8.26 -8.96 -5.73
CA SER A 102 7.39 -8.09 -4.95
C SER A 102 8.10 -7.52 -3.74
N ALA A 103 7.68 -6.36 -3.29
CA ALA A 103 8.14 -5.77 -2.05
C ALA A 103 6.95 -5.31 -1.19
N ILE A 104 7.06 -5.57 0.10
CA ILE A 104 6.08 -5.17 1.11
C ILE A 104 6.82 -4.39 2.18
N PHE A 105 6.41 -3.15 2.39
CA PHE A 105 6.95 -2.31 3.43
C PHE A 105 5.84 -1.87 4.38
N LEU A 106 5.95 -2.26 5.64
CA LEU A 106 5.03 -1.87 6.69
C LEU A 106 5.72 -0.92 7.66
N SER A 107 5.13 0.23 7.87
CA SER A 107 5.59 1.21 8.84
C SER A 107 4.42 1.87 9.56
N ASN A 108 4.73 2.57 10.62
CA ASN A 108 3.79 3.33 11.43
C ASN A 108 4.30 4.76 11.59
N ARG A 109 4.55 5.42 10.48
CA ARG A 109 5.15 6.74 10.41
C ARG A 109 4.35 7.83 11.15
N THR A 110 3.03 7.66 11.18
CA THR A 110 2.11 8.63 11.81
C THR A 110 2.04 8.52 13.33
N TYR A 111 2.75 7.54 13.93
CA TYR A 111 2.65 7.27 15.37
C TYR A 111 3.17 8.43 16.21
N GLU A 112 4.37 8.94 15.90
CA GLU A 112 5.01 10.04 16.65
C GLU A 112 4.69 11.41 16.07
N LYS A 113 4.95 11.59 14.79
CA LYS A 113 4.78 12.84 14.04
C LYS A 113 4.35 12.55 12.62
N ASP A 114 3.51 13.41 12.07
CA ASP A 114 3.10 13.33 10.67
C ASP A 114 4.02 14.18 9.77
N GLU A 115 5.26 13.77 9.59
CA GLU A 115 6.24 14.40 8.70
C GLU A 115 6.10 13.85 7.27
N ARG A 116 4.97 14.12 6.64
CA ARG A 116 4.59 13.52 5.36
C ARG A 116 5.53 13.89 4.20
N ALA A 117 5.97 15.13 4.13
CA ALA A 117 6.75 15.61 2.99
C ALA A 117 8.09 14.86 2.87
N GLN A 118 8.85 14.77 3.96
CA GLN A 118 10.11 14.02 3.97
C GLN A 118 9.88 12.54 3.71
N TRP A 119 8.86 11.95 4.33
CA TRP A 119 8.53 10.55 4.12
C TRP A 119 8.25 10.22 2.65
N ILE A 120 7.56 11.08 1.91
CA ILE A 120 7.30 10.84 0.48
C ILE A 120 8.61 10.75 -0.30
N ILE A 121 9.58 11.61 0.00
CA ILE A 121 10.91 11.60 -0.64
C ILE A 121 11.61 10.29 -0.32
N ASP A 122 11.75 9.96 0.96
CA ASP A 122 12.48 8.77 1.42
C ASP A 122 11.85 7.48 0.87
N ARG A 123 10.53 7.38 0.93
CA ARG A 123 9.78 6.24 0.38
C ARG A 123 10.01 6.07 -1.11
N ASN A 124 9.92 7.14 -1.88
CA ASN A 124 10.12 7.07 -3.33
C ASN A 124 11.54 6.61 -3.65
N GLN A 125 12.56 7.11 -2.96
CA GLN A 125 13.93 6.64 -3.13
C GLN A 125 14.07 5.14 -2.84
N VAL A 126 13.43 4.63 -1.80
CA VAL A 126 13.43 3.19 -1.49
C VAL A 126 12.73 2.39 -2.61
N MET A 127 11.60 2.88 -3.10
CA MET A 127 10.86 2.21 -4.18
C MET A 127 11.66 2.21 -5.48
N ASP A 128 12.38 3.30 -5.79
CA ASP A 128 13.23 3.41 -6.97
C ASP A 128 14.42 2.43 -6.89
N LEU A 129 15.07 2.33 -5.74
CA LEU A 129 16.13 1.34 -5.51
C LEU A 129 15.64 -0.11 -5.72
N ILE A 130 14.39 -0.40 -5.32
CA ILE A 130 13.80 -1.73 -5.54
C ILE A 130 13.54 -1.97 -7.03
N ARG A 131 13.09 -0.95 -7.77
CA ARG A 131 12.86 -1.06 -9.22
C ARG A 131 14.15 -1.27 -10.02
N GLU A 132 15.23 -0.67 -9.55
CA GLU A 132 16.56 -0.70 -10.19
C GLU A 132 17.37 -1.94 -9.79
N ALA A 133 16.98 -2.66 -8.76
CA ALA A 133 17.65 -3.89 -8.36
C ALA A 133 17.51 -4.96 -9.45
N ASP A 134 18.67 -5.51 -9.88
CA ASP A 134 18.77 -6.57 -10.88
C ASP A 134 18.40 -7.96 -10.30
#